data_24c9ff54b818e5a3b4e9a2808bdddeb5
#
_entry.id   24c9ff54b818e5a3b4e9a2808bdddeb5
#
_cell.length_a   1.000
_cell.length_b   1.000
_cell.length_c   1.000
_cell.angle_alpha   90.00
_cell.angle_beta   90.00
_cell.angle_gamma   90.00
#
_symmetry.space_group_name_H-M   'P 1'
#
loop_
_entity.id
_entity.type
_entity.pdbx_description
1 polymer ?
#
loop_
_entity_poly.entity_id
_entity_poly.type
_entity_poly.pdbx_seq_one_letter_code
_entity_poly.pdbx_strand_id
1 'polypeptide(L)'
;MKISLLLLFCFTLLFASCSEYQKVLKDDDLGKKYAFADSLYSIGKYKKALKLMEQIVPEYRGKPQAEKLMFIYANTFYELEDFYLAGYQFERFETAYPASDSVEIASFKAAKSFYELSPKYSLDQKETHTGLEKLQGFINTYPNSEYRMEANLLVKELREKLELKEIEVADQYLRISDYKAAIEAYDNFILDQPGSTYRQGAFYGRFTAAYKLAINSVPSLVQQRLLTAKDYYNSFNKYYKDSELQPEANVILLDIEKRTVKTEPTI
;
A
#
# COMPACT_ATOMS: atom_id res chain seq x y z
N MET A 1 -23.70 45.82 26.00
CA MET A 1 -22.55 45.90 26.92
C MET A 1 -22.18 44.57 27.60
N LYS A 2 -23.11 43.80 28.20
CA LYS A 2 -22.74 42.52 28.90
C LYS A 2 -22.17 41.42 27.98
N ILE A 3 -22.68 41.28 26.74
CA ILE A 3 -22.21 40.28 25.77
C ILE A 3 -20.81 40.65 25.25
N SER A 4 -20.52 41.92 25.04
CA SER A 4 -19.21 42.40 24.62
C SER A 4 -18.13 42.17 25.69
N LEU A 5 -18.48 42.27 26.96
CA LEU A 5 -17.58 42.01 28.09
C LEU A 5 -17.31 40.52 28.26
N LEU A 6 -18.33 39.67 28.01
CA LEU A 6 -18.16 38.19 28.04
C LEU A 6 -17.28 37.69 26.92
N LEU A 7 -17.42 38.22 25.68
CA LEU A 7 -16.56 37.92 24.56
C LEU A 7 -15.10 38.34 24.77
N LEU A 8 -14.91 39.52 25.39
CA LEU A 8 -13.56 39.99 25.74
C LEU A 8 -12.89 39.10 26.79
N PHE A 9 -13.67 38.65 27.80
CA PHE A 9 -13.17 37.73 28.85
C PHE A 9 -12.83 36.34 28.30
N CYS A 10 -13.65 35.76 27.39
CA CYS A 10 -13.33 34.51 26.70
C CYS A 10 -12.08 34.64 25.80
N PHE A 11 -11.89 35.81 25.16
CA PHE A 11 -10.74 36.07 24.31
C PHE A 11 -9.43 36.17 25.11
N THR A 12 -9.48 36.76 26.33
CA THR A 12 -8.30 36.83 27.23
C THR A 12 -7.90 35.47 27.81
N LEU A 13 -8.83 34.53 28.03
CA LEU A 13 -8.54 33.19 28.50
C LEU A 13 -7.81 32.34 27.43
N LEU A 14 -8.04 32.60 26.15
CA LEU A 14 -7.33 31.93 25.06
C LEU A 14 -5.84 32.31 24.99
N PHE A 15 -5.46 33.51 25.39
CA PHE A 15 -4.06 33.95 25.43
C PHE A 15 -3.28 33.43 26.64
N ALA A 16 -3.94 33.13 27.76
CA ALA A 16 -3.28 32.60 28.97
C ALA A 16 -2.71 31.17 28.75
N SER A 17 -3.40 30.31 27.98
CA SER A 17 -2.94 28.94 27.66
C SER A 17 -1.69 28.90 26.81
N CYS A 18 -1.47 29.93 25.96
CA CYS A 18 -0.28 30.01 25.11
C CYS A 18 0.99 30.38 25.90
N SER A 19 0.84 31.02 27.09
CA SER A 19 1.94 31.51 27.89
C SER A 19 2.67 30.39 28.68
N GLU A 20 1.94 29.36 29.14
CA GLU A 20 2.52 28.25 29.93
C GLU A 20 3.41 27.35 29.04
N TYR A 21 2.91 26.96 27.89
CA TYR A 21 3.68 26.17 26.90
C TYR A 21 4.99 26.86 26.53
N GLN A 22 4.97 28.17 26.27
CA GLN A 22 6.16 28.92 25.92
C GLN A 22 7.17 29.03 27.07
N LYS A 23 6.69 29.07 28.31
CA LYS A 23 7.57 29.03 29.49
C LYS A 23 8.28 27.68 29.60
N VAL A 24 7.52 26.57 29.51
CA VAL A 24 8.09 25.22 29.60
C VAL A 24 9.03 24.92 28.42
N LEU A 25 8.72 25.38 27.20
CA LEU A 25 9.58 25.18 26.04
C LEU A 25 10.97 25.79 26.22
N LYS A 26 11.07 26.91 26.95
CA LYS A 26 12.31 27.63 27.26
C LYS A 26 12.93 27.28 28.62
N ASP A 27 12.27 26.46 29.43
CA ASP A 27 12.76 26.02 30.73
C ASP A 27 13.92 25.02 30.52
N ASP A 28 14.92 25.03 31.37
CA ASP A 28 16.02 24.05 31.30
C ASP A 28 15.70 22.77 32.09
N ASP A 29 14.60 22.74 32.84
CA ASP A 29 14.16 21.59 33.64
C ASP A 29 13.59 20.49 32.73
N LEU A 30 14.37 19.45 32.51
CA LEU A 30 14.01 18.28 31.72
C LEU A 30 12.79 17.52 32.29
N GLY A 31 12.65 17.47 33.63
CA GLY A 31 11.52 16.81 34.28
C GLY A 31 10.20 17.51 34.02
N LYS A 32 10.21 18.86 34.10
CA LYS A 32 9.01 19.66 33.72
C LYS A 32 8.65 19.50 32.25
N LYS A 33 9.65 19.52 31.35
CA LYS A 33 9.41 19.28 29.91
C LYS A 33 8.82 17.91 29.67
N TYR A 34 9.34 16.87 30.32
CA TYR A 34 8.82 15.52 30.22
C TYR A 34 7.35 15.44 30.66
N ALA A 35 7.04 15.90 31.88
CA ALA A 35 5.69 15.87 32.41
C ALA A 35 4.69 16.64 31.54
N PHE A 36 5.12 17.78 31.02
CA PHE A 36 4.27 18.60 30.15
C PHE A 36 4.10 17.99 28.75
N ALA A 37 5.15 17.37 28.19
CA ALA A 37 5.09 16.64 26.93
C ALA A 37 4.15 15.43 27.02
N ASP A 38 4.22 14.65 28.11
CA ASP A 38 3.34 13.51 28.39
C ASP A 38 1.87 13.96 28.52
N SER A 39 1.62 15.07 29.22
CA SER A 39 0.30 15.69 29.32
C SER A 39 -0.26 16.15 27.97
N LEU A 40 0.57 16.82 27.16
CA LEU A 40 0.16 17.26 25.80
C LEU A 40 -0.12 16.09 24.88
N TYR A 41 0.69 15.03 24.96
CA TYR A 41 0.48 13.80 24.23
C TYR A 41 -0.86 13.16 24.59
N SER A 42 -1.14 13.00 25.90
CA SER A 42 -2.36 12.37 26.41
C SER A 42 -3.64 13.08 25.99
N ILE A 43 -3.59 14.39 25.71
CA ILE A 43 -4.72 15.18 25.20
C ILE A 43 -4.68 15.42 23.69
N GLY A 44 -3.88 14.67 22.94
CA GLY A 44 -3.80 14.72 21.47
C GLY A 44 -3.15 15.99 20.90
N LYS A 45 -2.44 16.78 21.71
CA LYS A 45 -1.71 17.97 21.23
C LYS A 45 -0.32 17.60 20.70
N TYR A 46 -0.29 16.64 19.79
CA TYR A 46 0.92 15.97 19.29
C TYR A 46 2.00 16.93 18.78
N LYS A 47 1.65 17.95 17.98
CA LYS A 47 2.61 18.94 17.47
C LYS A 47 3.36 19.70 18.59
N LYS A 48 2.68 19.99 19.69
CA LYS A 48 3.29 20.67 20.83
C LYS A 48 4.11 19.69 21.68
N ALA A 49 3.59 18.48 21.89
CA ALA A 49 4.31 17.41 22.58
C ALA A 49 5.62 17.08 21.86
N LEU A 50 5.60 16.92 20.54
CA LEU A 50 6.77 16.61 19.72
C LEU A 50 7.91 17.60 19.93
N LYS A 51 7.64 18.91 19.89
CA LYS A 51 8.68 19.93 20.10
C LYS A 51 9.37 19.87 21.47
N LEU A 52 8.66 19.42 22.50
CA LEU A 52 9.27 19.21 23.82
C LEU A 52 10.06 17.89 23.84
N MET A 53 9.49 16.82 23.24
CA MET A 53 10.15 15.52 23.17
C MET A 53 11.47 15.59 22.40
N GLU A 54 11.52 16.32 21.28
CA GLU A 54 12.76 16.55 20.52
C GLU A 54 13.89 17.13 21.36
N GLN A 55 13.57 17.99 22.34
CA GLN A 55 14.58 18.58 23.24
C GLN A 55 15.04 17.61 24.33
N ILE A 56 14.18 16.69 24.77
CA ILE A 56 14.49 15.84 25.94
C ILE A 56 14.90 14.42 25.58
N VAL A 57 14.49 13.88 24.43
CA VAL A 57 14.83 12.49 24.03
C VAL A 57 16.34 12.21 24.07
N PRO A 58 17.23 13.09 23.56
CA PRO A 58 18.68 12.85 23.65
C PRO A 58 19.19 12.76 25.10
N GLU A 59 18.62 13.58 25.99
CA GLU A 59 19.03 13.74 27.37
C GLU A 59 18.49 12.63 28.29
N TYR A 60 17.50 11.87 27.85
CA TYR A 60 16.90 10.77 28.60
C TYR A 60 17.55 9.42 28.32
N ARG A 61 18.49 9.30 27.41
CA ARG A 61 19.20 8.04 27.13
C ARG A 61 19.79 7.43 28.39
N GLY A 62 19.47 6.17 28.67
CA GLY A 62 19.93 5.44 29.84
C GLY A 62 19.19 5.77 31.16
N LYS A 63 18.18 6.65 31.12
CA LYS A 63 17.32 6.93 32.29
C LYS A 63 16.12 5.98 32.34
N PRO A 64 15.54 5.71 33.52
CA PRO A 64 14.39 4.80 33.64
C PRO A 64 13.17 5.17 32.80
N GLN A 65 12.96 6.48 32.56
CA GLN A 65 11.82 6.97 31.78
C GLN A 65 12.06 6.97 30.26
N ALA A 66 13.27 6.63 29.81
CA ALA A 66 13.64 6.70 28.41
C ALA A 66 12.79 5.77 27.54
N GLU A 67 12.48 4.58 28.01
CA GLU A 67 11.64 3.61 27.31
C GLU A 67 10.27 4.19 26.97
N LYS A 68 9.51 4.65 27.98
CA LYS A 68 8.20 5.29 27.75
C LYS A 68 8.32 6.50 26.83
N LEU A 69 9.33 7.36 27.05
CA LEU A 69 9.53 8.56 26.25
C LEU A 69 9.79 8.23 24.76
N MET A 70 10.65 7.25 24.48
CA MET A 70 10.93 6.85 23.11
C MET A 70 9.71 6.24 22.42
N PHE A 71 8.90 5.45 23.14
CA PHE A 71 7.68 4.90 22.59
C PHE A 71 6.66 6.00 22.23
N ILE A 72 6.36 6.92 23.17
CA ILE A 72 5.41 8.00 22.89
C ILE A 72 5.95 9.01 21.87
N TYR A 73 7.27 9.16 21.75
CA TYR A 73 7.91 9.97 20.73
C TYR A 73 7.69 9.36 19.32
N ALA A 74 7.94 8.06 19.18
CA ALA A 74 7.66 7.34 17.94
C ALA A 74 6.15 7.40 17.59
N ASN A 75 5.30 7.16 18.60
CA ASN A 75 3.85 7.22 18.39
C ASN A 75 3.36 8.63 18.06
N THR A 76 4.03 9.68 18.53
CA THR A 76 3.69 11.06 18.19
C THR A 76 3.88 11.35 16.69
N PHE A 77 4.92 10.82 16.06
CA PHE A 77 5.08 10.89 14.60
C PHE A 77 3.97 10.13 13.88
N TYR A 78 3.61 8.95 14.39
CA TYR A 78 2.52 8.15 13.83
C TYR A 78 1.18 8.90 13.84
N GLU A 79 0.84 9.50 14.98
CA GLU A 79 -0.40 10.30 15.14
C GLU A 79 -0.39 11.60 14.32
N LEU A 80 0.78 12.05 13.90
CA LEU A 80 0.97 13.19 13.00
C LEU A 80 1.03 12.77 11.52
N GLU A 81 0.88 11.48 11.24
CA GLU A 81 0.98 10.88 9.90
C GLU A 81 2.36 11.07 9.24
N ASP A 82 3.39 11.36 10.04
CA ASP A 82 4.79 11.32 9.59
C ASP A 82 5.29 9.88 9.67
N PHE A 83 4.77 9.04 8.79
CA PHE A 83 5.00 7.60 8.82
C PHE A 83 6.45 7.21 8.56
N TYR A 84 7.20 8.02 7.83
CA TYR A 84 8.63 7.75 7.64
C TYR A 84 9.40 7.85 8.97
N LEU A 85 9.21 8.95 9.69
CA LEU A 85 9.84 9.13 11.00
C LEU A 85 9.25 8.19 12.05
N ALA A 86 7.94 7.91 12.00
CA ALA A 86 7.29 6.98 12.89
C ALA A 86 7.92 5.58 12.77
N GLY A 87 7.99 5.02 11.56
CA GLY A 87 8.60 3.72 11.29
C GLY A 87 10.02 3.64 11.81
N TYR A 88 10.86 4.63 11.46
CA TYR A 88 12.23 4.72 11.92
C TYR A 88 12.37 4.78 13.45
N GLN A 89 11.54 5.57 14.15
CA GLN A 89 11.63 5.69 15.60
C GLN A 89 11.10 4.44 16.33
N PHE A 90 10.08 3.75 15.77
CA PHE A 90 9.63 2.47 16.31
C PHE A 90 10.69 1.37 16.14
N GLU A 91 11.38 1.28 15.01
CA GLU A 91 12.50 0.33 14.83
C GLU A 91 13.66 0.63 15.79
N ARG A 92 13.93 1.89 16.04
CA ARG A 92 14.91 2.28 17.07
C ARG A 92 14.47 1.89 18.47
N PHE A 93 13.18 2.01 18.78
CA PHE A 93 12.63 1.55 20.05
C PHE A 93 12.78 0.05 20.20
N GLU A 94 12.40 -0.74 19.20
CA GLU A 94 12.54 -2.20 19.18
C GLU A 94 14.00 -2.63 19.43
N THR A 95 14.94 -1.97 18.78
CA THR A 95 16.38 -2.23 18.94
C THR A 95 16.89 -1.86 20.33
N ALA A 96 16.42 -0.75 20.90
CA ALA A 96 16.90 -0.24 22.17
C ALA A 96 16.26 -0.95 23.39
N TYR A 97 15.04 -1.45 23.23
CA TYR A 97 14.24 -2.05 24.32
C TYR A 97 13.61 -3.39 23.90
N PRO A 98 14.41 -4.40 23.52
CA PRO A 98 13.89 -5.67 23.01
C PRO A 98 13.13 -6.49 24.05
N ALA A 99 13.27 -6.18 25.34
CA ALA A 99 12.55 -6.81 26.45
C ALA A 99 11.36 -5.99 26.96
N SER A 100 11.00 -4.90 26.28
CA SER A 100 9.85 -4.07 26.63
C SER A 100 8.53 -4.79 26.38
N ASP A 101 7.55 -4.63 27.27
CA ASP A 101 6.18 -5.07 27.05
C ASP A 101 5.54 -4.38 25.83
N SER A 102 6.09 -3.24 25.41
CA SER A 102 5.62 -2.48 24.25
C SER A 102 6.36 -2.82 22.95
N VAL A 103 7.29 -3.78 22.95
CA VAL A 103 8.11 -4.10 21.76
C VAL A 103 7.27 -4.66 20.62
N GLU A 104 6.30 -5.52 20.92
CA GLU A 104 5.43 -6.13 19.91
C GLU A 104 4.57 -5.08 19.19
N ILE A 105 3.90 -4.21 19.96
CA ILE A 105 3.11 -3.12 19.35
C ILE A 105 3.98 -2.09 18.63
N ALA A 106 5.20 -1.86 19.09
CA ALA A 106 6.15 -0.99 18.41
C ALA A 106 6.56 -1.56 17.05
N SER A 107 6.90 -2.86 17.02
CA SER A 107 7.23 -3.59 15.79
C SER A 107 6.06 -3.58 14.79
N PHE A 108 4.83 -3.81 15.27
CA PHE A 108 3.65 -3.71 14.43
C PHE A 108 3.45 -2.30 13.86
N LYS A 109 3.55 -1.27 14.71
CA LYS A 109 3.39 0.14 14.27
C LYS A 109 4.52 0.58 13.33
N ALA A 110 5.74 0.07 13.51
CA ALA A 110 6.81 0.26 12.55
C ALA A 110 6.42 -0.30 11.17
N ALA A 111 6.03 -1.58 11.11
CA ALA A 111 5.62 -2.22 9.86
C ALA A 111 4.41 -1.53 9.22
N LYS A 112 3.41 -1.14 10.02
CA LYS A 112 2.23 -0.41 9.54
C LYS A 112 2.58 0.99 9.01
N SER A 113 3.56 1.66 9.60
CA SER A 113 4.06 2.94 9.08
C SER A 113 4.61 2.79 7.65
N PHE A 114 5.34 1.72 7.36
CA PHE A 114 5.82 1.45 5.99
C PHE A 114 4.68 1.05 5.03
N TYR A 115 3.61 0.42 5.52
CA TYR A 115 2.40 0.20 4.73
C TYR A 115 1.76 1.53 4.32
N GLU A 116 1.62 2.49 5.23
CA GLU A 116 1.03 3.80 4.97
C GLU A 116 1.85 4.64 3.95
N LEU A 117 3.15 4.39 3.85
CA LEU A 117 4.02 5.02 2.85
C LEU A 117 3.83 4.47 1.43
N SER A 118 3.14 3.33 1.27
CA SER A 118 2.93 2.70 -0.03
C SER A 118 2.08 3.58 -0.96
N PRO A 119 2.61 4.01 -2.11
CA PRO A 119 1.93 4.93 -3.01
C PRO A 119 0.81 4.24 -3.81
N LYS A 120 0.14 5.00 -4.70
CA LYS A 120 -0.80 4.45 -5.69
C LYS A 120 -0.06 3.47 -6.61
N TYR A 121 -0.77 2.42 -7.08
CA TYR A 121 -0.21 1.37 -7.95
C TYR A 121 0.52 1.90 -9.19
N SER A 122 0.09 3.03 -9.75
CA SER A 122 0.65 3.63 -10.96
C SER A 122 2.04 4.26 -10.78
N LEU A 123 2.47 4.50 -9.53
CA LEU A 123 3.76 5.06 -9.18
C LEU A 123 4.81 3.95 -8.96
N ASP A 124 6.06 4.34 -8.66
CA ASP A 124 7.09 3.41 -8.22
C ASP A 124 6.64 2.68 -6.93
N GLN A 125 6.94 1.39 -6.81
CA GLN A 125 6.43 0.53 -5.73
C GLN A 125 7.50 0.13 -4.72
N LYS A 126 8.61 0.85 -4.64
CA LYS A 126 9.69 0.56 -3.69
C LYS A 126 9.18 0.52 -2.25
N GLU A 127 8.41 1.53 -1.84
CA GLU A 127 7.82 1.61 -0.49
C GLU A 127 6.83 0.48 -0.24
N THR A 128 6.08 0.05 -1.27
CA THR A 128 5.17 -1.11 -1.18
C THR A 128 5.93 -2.40 -0.88
N HIS A 129 7.06 -2.64 -1.57
CA HIS A 129 7.91 -3.79 -1.30
C HIS A 129 8.53 -3.72 0.11
N THR A 130 8.97 -2.54 0.54
CA THR A 130 9.46 -2.33 1.91
C THR A 130 8.37 -2.62 2.93
N GLY A 131 7.14 -2.13 2.73
CA GLY A 131 6.00 -2.41 3.60
C GLY A 131 5.68 -3.90 3.71
N LEU A 132 5.71 -4.63 2.59
CA LEU A 132 5.54 -6.08 2.57
C LEU A 132 6.63 -6.80 3.38
N GLU A 133 7.89 -6.42 3.20
CA GLU A 133 9.02 -6.99 3.95
C GLU A 133 8.85 -6.78 5.46
N LYS A 134 8.52 -5.56 5.89
CA LYS A 134 8.33 -5.21 7.30
C LYS A 134 7.15 -5.94 7.93
N LEU A 135 5.99 -5.98 7.25
CA LEU A 135 4.82 -6.70 7.72
C LEU A 135 5.08 -8.21 7.82
N GLN A 136 5.76 -8.79 6.82
CA GLN A 136 6.11 -10.22 6.86
C GLN A 136 7.13 -10.51 7.98
N GLY A 137 8.09 -9.61 8.20
CA GLY A 137 9.03 -9.68 9.31
C GLY A 137 8.29 -9.69 10.66
N PHE A 138 7.34 -8.78 10.86
CA PHE A 138 6.50 -8.75 12.06
C PHE A 138 5.72 -10.08 12.26
N ILE A 139 5.04 -10.57 11.22
CA ILE A 139 4.25 -11.82 11.29
C ILE A 139 5.13 -13.01 11.68
N ASN A 140 6.35 -13.07 11.15
CA ASN A 140 7.30 -14.16 11.42
C ASN A 140 7.86 -14.08 12.84
N THR A 141 8.13 -12.87 13.35
CA THR A 141 8.70 -12.64 14.69
C THR A 141 7.64 -12.84 15.77
N TYR A 142 6.40 -12.43 15.51
CA TYR A 142 5.29 -12.50 16.49
C TYR A 142 4.11 -13.33 15.96
N PRO A 143 4.27 -14.65 15.79
CA PRO A 143 3.24 -15.51 15.15
C PRO A 143 1.95 -15.64 15.96
N ASN A 144 1.98 -15.32 17.27
CA ASN A 144 0.82 -15.38 18.17
C ASN A 144 0.28 -13.99 18.55
N SER A 145 0.75 -12.93 17.88
CA SER A 145 0.34 -11.55 18.12
C SER A 145 -1.14 -11.34 17.89
N GLU A 146 -1.77 -10.49 18.72
CA GLU A 146 -3.12 -9.99 18.48
C GLU A 146 -3.23 -9.17 17.19
N TYR A 147 -2.12 -8.52 16.76
CA TYR A 147 -2.04 -7.72 15.52
C TYR A 147 -1.82 -8.56 14.27
N ARG A 148 -1.59 -9.88 14.40
CA ARG A 148 -1.29 -10.77 13.26
C ARG A 148 -2.37 -10.78 12.19
N MET A 149 -3.64 -10.76 12.59
CA MET A 149 -4.75 -10.75 11.63
C MET A 149 -4.75 -9.48 10.81
N GLU A 150 -4.57 -8.33 11.45
CA GLU A 150 -4.46 -7.04 10.76
C GLU A 150 -3.24 -7.01 9.84
N ALA A 151 -2.07 -7.43 10.31
CA ALA A 151 -0.85 -7.48 9.51
C ALA A 151 -1.01 -8.34 8.23
N ASN A 152 -1.68 -9.50 8.33
CA ASN A 152 -1.97 -10.33 7.15
C ASN A 152 -2.93 -9.65 6.16
N LEU A 153 -3.90 -8.88 6.66
CA LEU A 153 -4.79 -8.08 5.81
C LEU A 153 -4.01 -7.02 5.05
N LEU A 154 -3.13 -6.28 5.74
CA LEU A 154 -2.28 -5.26 5.12
C LEU A 154 -1.34 -5.86 4.06
N VAL A 155 -0.76 -7.05 4.34
CA VAL A 155 0.05 -7.81 3.35
C VAL A 155 -0.77 -8.13 2.10
N LYS A 156 -2.02 -8.60 2.29
CA LYS A 156 -2.91 -8.91 1.17
C LYS A 156 -3.19 -7.66 0.33
N GLU A 157 -3.51 -6.53 0.94
CA GLU A 157 -3.79 -5.27 0.25
C GLU A 157 -2.59 -4.76 -0.56
N LEU A 158 -1.37 -4.86 -0.01
CA LEU A 158 -0.16 -4.49 -0.73
C LEU A 158 0.12 -5.42 -1.93
N ARG A 159 -0.13 -6.73 -1.77
CA ARG A 159 0.01 -7.70 -2.87
C ARG A 159 -1.00 -7.42 -3.99
N GLU A 160 -2.27 -7.21 -3.64
CA GLU A 160 -3.31 -6.85 -4.60
C GLU A 160 -2.98 -5.55 -5.35
N LYS A 161 -2.35 -4.56 -4.67
CA LYS A 161 -1.84 -3.34 -5.30
C LYS A 161 -0.75 -3.61 -6.34
N LEU A 162 0.17 -4.53 -6.06
CA LEU A 162 1.21 -4.93 -7.02
C LEU A 162 0.61 -5.70 -8.20
N GLU A 163 -0.29 -6.64 -7.94
CA GLU A 163 -1.02 -7.37 -8.99
C GLU A 163 -1.81 -6.41 -9.89
N LEU A 164 -2.48 -5.41 -9.29
CA LEU A 164 -3.18 -4.36 -10.05
C LEU A 164 -2.21 -3.59 -10.97
N LYS A 165 -1.01 -3.27 -10.49
CA LYS A 165 -0.01 -2.61 -11.32
C LYS A 165 0.40 -3.49 -12.51
N GLU A 166 0.66 -4.76 -12.28
CA GLU A 166 1.08 -5.71 -13.33
C GLU A 166 0.02 -5.85 -14.41
N ILE A 167 -1.25 -6.05 -14.02
CA ILE A 167 -2.35 -6.20 -14.99
C ILE A 167 -2.62 -4.90 -15.76
N GLU A 168 -2.55 -3.73 -15.10
CA GLU A 168 -2.73 -2.44 -15.76
C GLU A 168 -1.62 -2.13 -16.78
N VAL A 169 -0.40 -2.62 -16.56
CA VAL A 169 0.69 -2.55 -17.55
C VAL A 169 0.37 -3.41 -18.77
N ALA A 170 -0.13 -4.63 -18.58
CA ALA A 170 -0.54 -5.49 -19.68
C ALA A 170 -1.69 -4.87 -20.49
N ASP A 171 -2.69 -4.31 -19.80
CA ASP A 171 -3.80 -3.60 -20.40
C ASP A 171 -3.34 -2.34 -21.15
N GLN A 172 -2.32 -1.65 -20.66
CA GLN A 172 -1.75 -0.50 -21.34
C GLN A 172 -1.11 -0.90 -22.67
N TYR A 173 -0.33 -1.99 -22.72
CA TYR A 173 0.19 -2.51 -23.99
C TYR A 173 -0.93 -2.83 -24.98
N LEU A 174 -2.03 -3.44 -24.53
CA LEU A 174 -3.19 -3.71 -25.37
C LEU A 174 -3.84 -2.41 -25.89
N ARG A 175 -3.98 -1.39 -25.05
CA ARG A 175 -4.55 -0.07 -25.42
C ARG A 175 -3.70 0.66 -26.48
N ILE A 176 -2.39 0.59 -26.37
CA ILE A 176 -1.48 1.23 -27.35
C ILE A 176 -1.21 0.35 -28.58
N SER A 177 -1.91 -0.78 -28.70
CA SER A 177 -1.78 -1.73 -29.82
C SER A 177 -0.44 -2.43 -29.93
N ASP A 178 0.35 -2.47 -28.86
CA ASP A 178 1.53 -3.36 -28.77
C ASP A 178 1.07 -4.75 -28.30
N TYR A 179 0.41 -5.45 -29.24
CA TYR A 179 -0.23 -6.73 -28.94
C TYR A 179 0.78 -7.83 -28.54
N LYS A 180 2.02 -7.77 -29.01
CA LYS A 180 3.03 -8.75 -28.62
C LYS A 180 3.46 -8.57 -27.18
N ALA A 181 3.76 -7.33 -26.77
CA ALA A 181 4.09 -7.02 -25.40
C ALA A 181 2.90 -7.29 -24.47
N ALA A 182 1.66 -7.01 -24.92
CA ALA A 182 0.46 -7.32 -24.15
C ALA A 182 0.33 -8.82 -23.88
N ILE A 183 0.49 -9.67 -24.89
CA ILE A 183 0.42 -11.14 -24.76
C ILE A 183 1.46 -11.63 -23.75
N GLU A 184 2.72 -11.19 -23.86
CA GLU A 184 3.79 -11.56 -22.97
C GLU A 184 3.51 -11.12 -21.52
N ALA A 185 3.05 -9.89 -21.34
CA ALA A 185 2.72 -9.37 -20.01
C ALA A 185 1.55 -10.14 -19.36
N TYR A 186 0.49 -10.47 -20.12
CA TYR A 186 -0.58 -11.31 -19.61
C TYR A 186 -0.13 -12.74 -19.32
N ASP A 187 0.73 -13.33 -20.15
CA ASP A 187 1.29 -14.68 -19.91
C ASP A 187 2.08 -14.72 -18.60
N ASN A 188 2.95 -13.75 -18.38
CA ASN A 188 3.72 -13.63 -17.14
C ASN A 188 2.76 -13.47 -15.93
N PHE A 189 1.78 -12.57 -16.02
CA PHE A 189 0.80 -12.40 -14.95
C PHE A 189 0.02 -13.69 -14.62
N ILE A 190 -0.44 -14.44 -15.65
CA ILE A 190 -1.17 -15.70 -15.46
C ILE A 190 -0.30 -16.75 -14.79
N LEU A 191 0.99 -16.77 -15.09
CA LEU A 191 1.96 -17.71 -14.54
C LEU A 191 2.31 -17.37 -13.09
N ASP A 192 2.61 -16.09 -12.83
CA ASP A 192 3.18 -15.64 -11.57
C ASP A 192 2.09 -15.42 -10.50
N GLN A 193 0.84 -15.11 -10.91
CA GLN A 193 -0.27 -14.78 -10.01
C GLN A 193 -1.45 -15.77 -10.13
N PRO A 194 -1.25 -17.06 -9.80
CA PRO A 194 -2.28 -18.09 -10.01
C PRO A 194 -3.53 -17.90 -9.14
N GLY A 195 -3.42 -17.18 -8.01
CA GLY A 195 -4.52 -16.89 -7.08
C GLY A 195 -5.16 -15.51 -7.23
N SER A 196 -4.71 -14.71 -8.20
CA SER A 196 -5.17 -13.34 -8.38
C SER A 196 -6.64 -13.25 -8.81
N THR A 197 -7.34 -12.25 -8.27
CA THR A 197 -8.69 -11.89 -8.72
C THR A 197 -8.70 -11.31 -10.14
N TYR A 198 -7.57 -10.76 -10.61
CA TYR A 198 -7.41 -10.21 -11.97
C TYR A 198 -7.12 -11.28 -13.03
N ARG A 199 -6.89 -12.53 -12.61
CA ARG A 199 -6.46 -13.61 -13.50
C ARG A 199 -7.46 -13.90 -14.62
N GLN A 200 -8.75 -13.82 -14.36
CA GLN A 200 -9.80 -13.95 -15.40
C GLN A 200 -9.64 -12.88 -16.48
N GLY A 201 -9.44 -11.62 -16.08
CA GLY A 201 -9.18 -10.51 -17.01
C GLY A 201 -7.90 -10.71 -17.82
N ALA A 202 -6.85 -11.25 -17.21
CA ALA A 202 -5.60 -11.55 -17.90
C ALA A 202 -5.77 -12.60 -19.02
N PHE A 203 -6.53 -13.68 -18.78
CA PHE A 203 -6.84 -14.68 -19.81
C PHE A 203 -7.61 -14.07 -20.97
N TYR A 204 -8.63 -13.24 -20.69
CA TYR A 204 -9.41 -12.56 -21.69
C TYR A 204 -8.61 -11.51 -22.45
N GLY A 205 -7.80 -10.71 -21.76
CA GLY A 205 -6.91 -9.71 -22.35
C GLY A 205 -5.87 -10.33 -23.28
N ARG A 206 -5.24 -11.43 -22.87
CA ARG A 206 -4.32 -12.22 -23.70
C ARG A 206 -4.99 -12.73 -24.98
N PHE A 207 -6.17 -13.33 -24.86
CA PHE A 207 -6.94 -13.77 -26.01
C PHE A 207 -7.27 -12.61 -26.96
N THR A 208 -7.76 -11.51 -26.43
CA THR A 208 -8.09 -10.30 -27.21
C THR A 208 -6.84 -9.72 -27.89
N ALA A 209 -5.71 -9.66 -27.21
CA ALA A 209 -4.44 -9.20 -27.76
C ALA A 209 -3.98 -10.09 -28.93
N ALA A 210 -4.07 -11.43 -28.79
CA ALA A 210 -3.71 -12.37 -29.82
C ALA A 210 -4.61 -12.26 -31.05
N TYR A 211 -5.92 -12.11 -30.85
CA TYR A 211 -6.87 -11.87 -31.94
C TYR A 211 -6.56 -10.55 -32.68
N LYS A 212 -6.34 -9.45 -31.95
CA LYS A 212 -5.97 -8.16 -32.55
C LYS A 212 -4.64 -8.22 -33.29
N LEU A 213 -3.65 -8.95 -32.74
CA LEU A 213 -2.39 -9.20 -33.42
C LEU A 213 -2.62 -9.95 -34.74
N ALA A 214 -3.50 -10.96 -34.76
CA ALA A 214 -3.79 -11.75 -35.95
C ALA A 214 -4.39 -10.90 -37.06
N ILE A 215 -5.46 -10.17 -36.76
CA ILE A 215 -6.20 -9.39 -37.79
C ILE A 215 -5.43 -8.17 -38.31
N ASN A 216 -4.42 -7.71 -37.57
CA ASN A 216 -3.54 -6.60 -38.00
C ASN A 216 -2.20 -7.11 -38.55
N SER A 217 -2.11 -8.38 -38.94
CA SER A 217 -0.92 -8.99 -39.49
C SER A 217 -0.87 -8.99 -40.99
N VAL A 218 0.33 -9.18 -41.56
CA VAL A 218 0.47 -9.49 -43.00
C VAL A 218 -0.26 -10.79 -43.36
N PRO A 219 -0.84 -10.93 -44.56
CA PRO A 219 -1.68 -12.08 -44.90
C PRO A 219 -1.08 -13.45 -44.62
N SER A 220 0.25 -13.61 -44.81
CA SER A 220 0.96 -14.87 -44.58
C SER A 220 0.98 -15.34 -43.11
N LEU A 221 0.77 -14.44 -42.15
CA LEU A 221 0.78 -14.74 -40.72
C LEU A 221 -0.59 -14.82 -40.08
N VAL A 222 -1.64 -14.33 -40.79
CA VAL A 222 -3.00 -14.21 -40.22
C VAL A 222 -3.49 -15.57 -39.71
N GLN A 223 -3.43 -16.62 -40.56
CA GLN A 223 -4.02 -17.93 -40.23
C GLN A 223 -3.36 -18.55 -38.98
N GLN A 224 -2.05 -18.58 -38.96
CA GLN A 224 -1.29 -19.12 -37.79
C GLN A 224 -1.66 -18.38 -36.50
N ARG A 225 -1.74 -17.03 -36.58
CA ARG A 225 -2.05 -16.20 -35.42
C ARG A 225 -3.51 -16.32 -34.95
N LEU A 226 -4.46 -16.54 -35.89
CA LEU A 226 -5.86 -16.82 -35.54
C LEU A 226 -5.98 -18.16 -34.81
N LEU A 227 -5.22 -19.19 -35.18
CA LEU A 227 -5.15 -20.48 -34.47
C LEU A 227 -4.63 -20.27 -33.05
N THR A 228 -3.53 -19.53 -32.88
CA THR A 228 -3.02 -19.19 -31.55
C THR A 228 -4.07 -18.45 -30.69
N ALA A 229 -4.79 -17.50 -31.29
CA ALA A 229 -5.87 -16.79 -30.59
C ALA A 229 -7.00 -17.76 -30.18
N LYS A 230 -7.35 -18.73 -31.05
CA LYS A 230 -8.34 -19.78 -30.71
C LYS A 230 -7.88 -20.65 -29.53
N ASP A 231 -6.57 -20.99 -29.45
CA ASP A 231 -6.03 -21.74 -28.33
C ASP A 231 -6.11 -20.93 -27.02
N TYR A 232 -5.88 -19.63 -27.06
CA TYR A 232 -6.08 -18.76 -25.89
C TYR A 232 -7.55 -18.62 -25.49
N TYR A 233 -8.49 -18.57 -26.47
CA TYR A 233 -9.92 -18.67 -26.18
C TYR A 233 -10.24 -19.99 -25.46
N ASN A 234 -9.76 -21.12 -25.96
CA ASN A 234 -10.00 -22.44 -25.36
C ASN A 234 -9.49 -22.48 -23.91
N SER A 235 -8.34 -21.86 -23.65
CA SER A 235 -7.78 -21.73 -22.31
C SER A 235 -8.67 -20.87 -21.41
N PHE A 236 -9.14 -19.71 -21.89
CA PHE A 236 -10.08 -18.84 -21.17
C PHE A 236 -11.40 -19.60 -20.88
N ASN A 237 -12.00 -20.22 -21.85
CA ASN A 237 -13.25 -20.96 -21.71
C ASN A 237 -13.14 -22.16 -20.76
N LYS A 238 -11.97 -22.82 -20.75
CA LYS A 238 -11.71 -23.95 -19.83
C LYS A 238 -11.79 -23.56 -18.36
N TYR A 239 -11.22 -22.39 -18.00
CA TYR A 239 -11.11 -21.94 -16.61
C TYR A 239 -12.25 -20.99 -16.20
N TYR A 240 -12.88 -20.29 -17.15
CA TYR A 240 -13.82 -19.20 -16.91
C TYR A 240 -15.06 -19.26 -17.82
N LYS A 241 -15.63 -20.46 -18.03
CA LYS A 241 -16.80 -20.68 -18.88
C LYS A 241 -18.05 -19.88 -18.47
N ASP A 242 -18.18 -19.58 -17.17
CA ASP A 242 -19.30 -18.83 -16.60
C ASP A 242 -18.98 -17.35 -16.38
N SER A 243 -17.91 -16.83 -17.01
CA SER A 243 -17.47 -15.46 -16.93
C SER A 243 -18.47 -14.49 -17.58
N GLU A 244 -18.62 -13.30 -17.01
CA GLU A 244 -19.35 -12.18 -17.62
C GLU A 244 -18.72 -11.73 -18.95
N LEU A 245 -17.44 -12.05 -19.20
CA LEU A 245 -16.72 -11.75 -20.44
C LEU A 245 -16.96 -12.80 -21.55
N GLN A 246 -17.64 -13.91 -21.22
CA GLN A 246 -17.87 -15.00 -22.16
C GLN A 246 -18.68 -14.59 -23.43
N PRO A 247 -19.72 -13.75 -23.33
CA PRO A 247 -20.45 -13.30 -24.53
C PRO A 247 -19.55 -12.55 -25.53
N GLU A 248 -18.68 -11.66 -25.00
CA GLU A 248 -17.74 -10.90 -25.83
C GLU A 248 -16.66 -11.81 -26.44
N ALA A 249 -16.16 -12.75 -25.66
CA ALA A 249 -15.18 -13.74 -26.12
C ALA A 249 -15.76 -14.61 -27.25
N ASN A 250 -17.04 -14.99 -27.16
CA ASN A 250 -17.73 -15.76 -28.18
C ASN A 250 -17.90 -14.97 -29.49
N VAL A 251 -18.14 -13.66 -29.43
CA VAL A 251 -18.20 -12.80 -30.64
C VAL A 251 -16.86 -12.82 -31.35
N ILE A 252 -15.76 -12.70 -30.64
CA ILE A 252 -14.42 -12.77 -31.23
C ILE A 252 -14.17 -14.16 -31.83
N LEU A 253 -14.53 -15.24 -31.11
CA LEU A 253 -14.39 -16.61 -31.63
C LEU A 253 -15.12 -16.80 -32.95
N LEU A 254 -16.36 -16.33 -33.07
CA LEU A 254 -17.14 -16.43 -34.32
C LEU A 254 -16.46 -15.70 -35.50
N ASP A 255 -15.80 -14.57 -35.25
CA ASP A 255 -15.03 -13.89 -36.31
C ASP A 255 -13.74 -14.67 -36.66
N ILE A 256 -13.07 -15.27 -35.69
CA ILE A 256 -11.93 -16.15 -35.95
C ILE A 256 -12.36 -17.30 -36.85
N GLU A 257 -13.46 -17.97 -36.54
CA GLU A 257 -13.95 -19.10 -37.31
C GLU A 257 -14.34 -18.70 -38.75
N LYS A 258 -15.02 -17.59 -38.94
CA LYS A 258 -15.35 -17.05 -40.28
C LYS A 258 -14.11 -16.77 -41.13
N ARG A 259 -13.01 -16.30 -40.49
CA ARG A 259 -11.75 -15.97 -41.20
C ARG A 259 -10.93 -17.21 -41.52
N THR A 260 -11.00 -18.26 -40.69
CA THR A 260 -10.26 -19.53 -40.91
C THR A 260 -10.91 -20.38 -42.00
N VAL A 261 -12.27 -20.43 -42.10
CA VAL A 261 -12.99 -21.18 -43.14
C VAL A 261 -12.82 -20.58 -44.55
N LYS A 262 -12.67 -19.26 -44.67
CA LYS A 262 -12.50 -18.58 -45.96
C LYS A 262 -11.20 -18.86 -46.70
N THR A 263 -10.23 -19.55 -46.07
CA THR A 263 -8.89 -19.82 -46.63
C THR A 263 -8.68 -21.26 -47.03
N GLU A 264 -9.66 -22.18 -46.85
CA GLU A 264 -9.61 -23.48 -47.51
C GLU A 264 -9.90 -23.30 -48.99
N PRO A 265 -8.98 -23.64 -49.90
CA PRO A 265 -9.24 -23.57 -51.32
C PRO A 265 -10.37 -24.54 -51.64
N THR A 266 -11.45 -24.03 -52.23
CA THR A 266 -12.45 -24.88 -52.87
C THR A 266 -11.73 -25.71 -53.94
N ILE A 267 -11.51 -27.01 -53.68
CA ILE A 267 -10.97 -27.97 -54.63
C ILE A 267 -11.95 -28.18 -55.76
#